data_ce4764bae561d4186f2db3593bbafef0
#
_entry.id   ce4764bae561d4186f2db3593bbafef0
#
_cell.length_a   1.000
_cell.length_b   1.000
_cell.length_c   1.000
_cell.angle_alpha   90.00
_cell.angle_beta   90.00
_cell.angle_gamma   90.00
#
_symmetry.space_group_name_H-M   'P 1'
#
loop_
_entity.id
_entity.type
_entity.pdbx_description
1 polymer ?
#
loop_
_entity_poly.entity_id
_entity_poly.type
_entity_poly.pdbx_seq_one_letter_code
_entity_poly.pdbx_strand_id
1 'polypeptide(L)' 'MAETRQVEIGLPAGGGIRLRLTEAQYDELRKALSEGTGARWHQIDAPETTVTLDLSQVVFVRLDTEPGRVGF' A
#
# COMPACT_ATOMS: atom_id res chain seq x y z
N MET A 1 -7.40 16.55 -9.56
CA MET A 1 -7.55 15.83 -8.32
C MET A 1 -7.18 14.39 -8.50
N ALA A 2 -6.32 13.88 -7.65
CA ALA A 2 -5.88 12.51 -7.81
C ALA A 2 -6.91 11.56 -7.22
N GLU A 3 -7.20 10.52 -7.95
CA GLU A 3 -8.05 9.46 -7.47
C GLU A 3 -7.26 8.58 -6.52
N THR A 4 -7.94 8.10 -5.49
CA THR A 4 -7.33 7.15 -4.58
C THR A 4 -8.01 5.80 -4.72
N ARG A 5 -7.28 4.77 -4.42
CA ARG A 5 -7.78 3.41 -4.40
C ARG A 5 -7.41 2.76 -3.09
N GLN A 6 -8.22 1.82 -2.69
CA GLN A 6 -7.95 1.12 -1.45
C GLN A 6 -6.86 0.09 -1.66
N VAL A 7 -5.87 0.16 -0.80
CA VAL A 7 -4.73 -0.75 -0.86
C VAL A 7 -4.63 -1.45 0.48
N GLU A 8 -4.48 -2.76 0.44
CA GLU A 8 -4.31 -3.56 1.64
C GLU A 8 -2.86 -4.00 1.75
N ILE A 9 -2.27 -3.76 2.90
CA ILE A 9 -0.89 -4.15 3.17
C ILE A 9 -0.92 -5.21 4.24
N GLY A 10 -0.49 -6.42 3.88
CA GLY A 10 -0.46 -7.53 4.80
C GLY A 10 0.79 -7.54 5.65
N LEU A 11 0.62 -7.79 6.93
CA LEU A 11 1.70 -7.82 7.91
C LEU A 11 1.76 -9.21 8.53
N PRO A 12 2.86 -9.53 9.23
CA PRO A 12 3.01 -10.85 9.83
C PRO A 12 1.92 -11.13 10.85
N ALA A 13 1.73 -12.39 11.13
CA ALA A 13 0.79 -12.86 12.14
C ALA A 13 -0.65 -12.49 11.83
N GLY A 14 -0.96 -12.34 10.55
CA GLY A 14 -2.32 -12.05 10.15
C GLY A 14 -2.76 -10.62 10.28
N GLY A 15 -1.83 -9.73 10.66
CA GLY A 15 -2.15 -8.33 10.74
C GLY A 15 -2.22 -7.70 9.36
N GLY A 16 -2.72 -6.47 9.33
CA GLY A 16 -2.79 -5.76 8.07
C GLY A 16 -3.42 -4.40 8.25
N ILE A 17 -3.19 -3.55 7.28
CA ILE A 17 -3.82 -2.23 7.26
C ILE A 17 -4.36 -1.95 5.88
N ARG A 18 -5.36 -1.09 5.84
CA ARG A 18 -5.95 -0.63 4.59
C ARG A 18 -5.83 0.87 4.51
N LEU A 19 -5.38 1.32 3.37
CA LEU A 19 -5.16 2.74 3.13
C LEU A 19 -5.70 3.12 1.77
N ARG A 20 -6.02 4.39 1.61
CA ARG A 20 -6.35 4.92 0.30
C ARG A 20 -5.12 5.63 -0.23
N LEU A 21 -4.64 5.17 -1.37
CA LEU A 21 -3.44 5.72 -1.97
C LEU A 21 -3.74 6.20 -3.38
N THR A 22 -3.03 7.23 -3.80
CA THR A 22 -3.03 7.59 -5.21
C THR A 22 -2.23 6.56 -5.97
N GLU A 23 -2.40 6.56 -7.29
CA GLU A 23 -1.64 5.64 -8.12
C GLU A 23 -0.14 5.85 -7.95
N ALA A 24 0.28 7.10 -7.86
CA ALA A 24 1.69 7.40 -7.68
C ALA A 24 2.20 6.85 -6.35
N GLN A 25 1.41 6.98 -5.29
CA GLN A 25 1.82 6.46 -3.99
C GLN A 25 1.91 4.95 -4.00
N TYR A 26 0.98 4.30 -4.66
CA TYR A 26 1.00 2.85 -4.77
C TYR A 26 2.22 2.38 -5.55
N ASP A 27 2.52 3.07 -6.65
CA ASP A 27 3.68 2.71 -7.45
C ASP A 27 4.98 2.91 -6.67
N GLU A 28 5.07 3.97 -5.90
CA GLU A 28 6.25 4.21 -5.07
C GLU A 28 6.44 3.11 -4.04
N LEU A 29 5.34 2.68 -3.44
CA LEU A 29 5.42 1.61 -2.45
C LEU A 29 5.90 0.31 -3.09
N ARG A 30 5.33 -0.03 -4.23
CA ARG A 30 5.74 -1.25 -4.93
C ARG A 30 7.20 -1.19 -5.34
N LYS A 31 7.62 -0.02 -5.79
CA LYS A 31 9.00 0.16 -6.21
C LYS A 31 9.95 -0.01 -5.04
N ALA A 32 9.60 0.60 -3.91
CA ALA A 32 10.43 0.49 -2.72
C ALA A 32 10.56 -0.97 -2.27
N LEU A 33 9.47 -1.71 -2.38
CA LEU A 33 9.48 -3.12 -1.98
C LEU A 33 10.31 -3.97 -2.93
N SER A 34 10.21 -3.72 -4.22
CA SER A 34 10.85 -4.60 -5.19
C SER A 34 12.32 -4.25 -5.39
N GLU A 35 12.70 -3.00 -5.19
CA GLU A 35 14.08 -2.60 -5.43
C GLU A 35 15.00 -2.95 -4.28
N GLY A 36 14.44 -3.08 -3.09
CA GLY A 36 15.28 -3.41 -1.94
C GLY A 36 16.39 -2.41 -1.74
N THR A 37 16.06 -1.13 -1.80
CA THR A 37 17.06 -0.08 -1.78
C THR A 37 17.81 0.06 -0.46
N GLY A 38 17.51 -0.79 0.51
CA GLY A 38 18.11 -0.68 1.81
C GLY A 38 17.33 0.20 2.77
N ALA A 39 16.41 0.98 2.27
CA ALA A 39 15.54 1.77 3.13
C ALA A 39 14.56 0.84 3.79
N ARG A 40 14.55 0.84 5.12
CA ARG A 40 13.65 -0.03 5.85
C ARG A 40 12.29 0.60 6.04
N TRP A 41 12.27 1.91 6.24
CA TRP A 41 11.04 2.62 6.57
C TRP A 41 10.55 3.42 5.39
N HIS A 42 9.26 3.35 5.16
CA HIS A 42 8.62 4.04 4.05
C HIS A 42 7.41 4.80 4.58
N GLN A 43 7.38 6.10 4.38
CA GLN A 43 6.30 6.93 4.87
C GLN A 43 5.27 7.14 3.77
N ILE A 44 4.01 6.98 4.12
CA ILE A 44 2.90 7.17 3.19
C ILE A 44 1.96 8.22 3.78
N ASP A 45 1.73 9.28 3.03
CA ASP A 45 0.80 10.32 3.43
C ASP A 45 -0.55 10.05 2.78
N ALA A 46 -1.34 9.24 3.45
CA ALA A 46 -2.68 8.94 2.96
C ALA A 46 -3.62 10.08 3.34
N PRO A 47 -4.79 10.17 2.68
CA PRO A 47 -5.69 11.28 2.98
C PRO A 47 -6.13 11.38 4.44
N GLU A 48 -6.30 10.24 5.09
CA GLU A 48 -6.80 10.24 6.46
C GLU A 48 -5.71 10.09 7.49
N THR A 49 -4.52 9.68 7.09
CA THR A 49 -3.50 9.36 8.08
C THR A 49 -2.14 9.26 7.41
N THR A 50 -1.11 9.45 8.20
CA THR A 50 0.26 9.23 7.76
C THR A 50 0.75 7.94 8.37
N VAL A 51 1.26 7.06 7.54
CA VAL A 51 1.72 5.75 7.98
C VAL A 51 3.20 5.59 7.65
N THR A 52 3.96 5.12 8.61
CA THR A 52 5.36 4.77 8.39
C THR A 52 5.46 3.26 8.49
N LEU A 53 5.84 2.64 7.37
CA LEU A 53 5.87 1.19 7.27
C LEU A 53 7.28 0.64 7.36
N ASP A 54 7.43 -0.48 8.06
CA ASP A 54 8.66 -1.25 8.05
C ASP A 54 8.57 -2.19 6.85
N LEU A 55 9.30 -1.87 5.80
CA LEU A 55 9.21 -2.63 4.56
C LEU A 55 9.65 -4.08 4.73
N SER A 56 10.48 -4.35 5.72
CA SER A 56 10.91 -5.72 5.96
C SER A 56 9.82 -6.58 6.55
N GLN A 57 8.73 -5.97 7.02
CA GLN A 57 7.63 -6.70 7.63
C GLN A 57 6.42 -6.83 6.70
N VAL A 58 6.51 -6.29 5.50
CA VAL A 58 5.38 -6.36 4.57
C VAL A 58 5.35 -7.73 3.91
N VAL A 59 4.23 -8.41 4.06
CA VAL A 59 4.05 -9.73 3.48
C VAL A 59 3.48 -9.64 2.07
N PHE A 60 2.49 -8.76 1.88
CA PHE A 60 1.92 -8.55 0.56
C PHE A 60 1.30 -7.17 0.49
N VAL A 61 1.10 -6.71 -0.74
CA VAL A 61 0.38 -5.48 -1.02
C VAL A 61 -0.68 -5.81 -2.06
N ARG A 62 -1.91 -5.45 -1.78
CA ARG A 62 -3.01 -5.76 -2.68
C ARG A 62 -3.76 -4.49 -3.02
N LEU A 63 -3.94 -4.26 -4.31
CA LEU A 63 -4.72 -3.15 -4.80
C LEU A 63 -6.14 -3.65 -5.07
N ASP A 64 -7.10 -3.08 -4.37
CA ASP A 64 -8.48 -3.47 -4.59
C ASP A 64 -8.97 -2.89 -5.90
N THR A 65 -9.66 -3.72 -6.64
CA THR A 65 -10.29 -3.25 -7.86
C THR A 65 -11.54 -2.49 -7.50
N GLU A 66 -12.09 -1.81 -8.49
CA GLU A 66 -13.26 -1.01 -8.29
C GLU A 66 -14.42 -1.82 -7.75
N PRO A 67 -15.04 -1.35 -6.67
CA PRO A 67 -16.20 -2.08 -6.15
C PRO A 67 -17.32 -2.05 -7.19
N GLY A 68 -18.09 -3.06 -7.21
CA GLY A 68 -19.17 -3.15 -8.17
C GLY A 68 -18.78 -3.70 -9.50
N ARG A 69 -17.50 -3.89 -9.73
CA ARG A 69 -17.04 -4.56 -10.93
C ARG A 69 -17.20 -6.04 -10.71
N VAL A 70 -18.32 -6.50 -11.03
CA VAL A 70 -18.55 -7.92 -10.87
C VAL A 70 -18.12 -8.59 -12.14
N GLY A 71 -16.96 -9.08 -12.13
CA GLY A 71 -16.42 -9.67 -13.31
C GLY A 71 -16.84 -11.10 -13.51
N PHE A 72 -17.80 -11.50 -12.79
CA PHE A 72 -18.19 -12.89 -12.90
C PHE A 72 -19.59 -13.07 -12.40
#